data_2b1c35477b2d71bd8126048074807675
#
_entry.id   2b1c35477b2d71bd8126048074807675
#
_cell.length_a   1.000
_cell.length_b   1.000
_cell.length_c   1.000
_cell.angle_alpha   90.00
_cell.angle_beta   90.00
_cell.angle_gamma   90.00
#
_symmetry.space_group_name_H-M   'P 1'
#
loop_
_entity.id
_entity.type
_entity.pdbx_description
1 polymer ?
#
loop_
_entity_poly.entity_id
_entity_poly.type
_entity_poly.pdbx_seq_one_letter_code
_entity_poly.pdbx_strand_id
1 'polypeptide(L)'
;MTQYKFTIRKEMPKDYAEVENLVREAFWDVYAPGCDEHLIVHKLRGKDACLGDLSCVAVDENGRIVGQILYTKARIEHPDGKQWETAAFDPLGVLPEWQGRGVGGALVRHTLELAGKAGWNGVFITGNPKYYHRFGFKSAQEFGVQIEDVTEPEVQMAIELQPNGL
;
A
#
# COMPACT_ATOMS: atom_id res chain seq x y z
N MET A 1 12.92 -10.49 -26.65
CA MET A 1 12.77 -10.03 -25.25
C MET A 1 11.32 -10.17 -24.82
N THR A 2 11.09 -10.95 -23.78
CA THR A 2 9.75 -11.04 -23.18
C THR A 2 9.49 -9.75 -22.41
N GLN A 3 8.63 -8.89 -22.93
CA GLN A 3 8.13 -7.76 -22.15
C GLN A 3 7.04 -8.26 -21.22
N TYR A 4 7.22 -7.99 -19.93
CA TYR A 4 6.19 -8.25 -18.93
C TYR A 4 5.16 -7.13 -19.01
N LYS A 5 4.04 -7.41 -19.64
CA LYS A 5 2.96 -6.44 -19.82
C LYS A 5 1.87 -6.68 -18.79
N PHE A 6 1.45 -5.60 -18.15
CA PHE A 6 0.36 -5.61 -17.20
C PHE A 6 -0.39 -4.29 -17.26
N THR A 7 -1.63 -4.30 -16.79
CA THR A 7 -2.46 -3.11 -16.64
C THR A 7 -2.88 -3.01 -15.18
N ILE A 8 -3.18 -1.77 -14.74
CA ILE A 8 -3.64 -1.51 -13.38
C ILE A 8 -5.09 -1.10 -13.43
N ARG A 9 -5.90 -1.69 -12.55
CA ARG A 9 -7.30 -1.33 -12.37
C ARG A 9 -7.72 -1.44 -10.91
N LYS A 10 -8.87 -0.88 -10.58
CA LYS A 10 -9.47 -1.02 -9.26
C LYS A 10 -9.76 -2.49 -8.95
N GLU A 11 -9.50 -2.91 -7.70
CA GLU A 11 -9.90 -4.22 -7.21
C GLU A 11 -11.42 -4.32 -7.15
N MET A 12 -11.95 -5.45 -7.60
CA MET A 12 -13.38 -5.79 -7.58
C MET A 12 -13.63 -6.97 -6.66
N PRO A 13 -14.87 -7.16 -6.14
CA PRO A 13 -15.17 -8.32 -5.28
C PRO A 13 -14.82 -9.68 -5.90
N LYS A 14 -14.94 -9.81 -7.23
CA LYS A 14 -14.55 -11.03 -7.95
C LYS A 14 -13.08 -11.37 -7.84
N ASP A 15 -12.24 -10.39 -7.49
CA ASP A 15 -10.78 -10.53 -7.40
C ASP A 15 -10.33 -11.01 -6.02
N TYR A 16 -11.17 -10.94 -5.01
CA TYR A 16 -10.77 -11.09 -3.60
C TYR A 16 -10.05 -12.40 -3.32
N ALA A 17 -10.57 -13.51 -3.78
CA ALA A 17 -9.96 -14.82 -3.55
C ALA A 17 -8.58 -14.93 -4.22
N GLU A 18 -8.46 -14.46 -5.46
CA GLU A 18 -7.19 -14.48 -6.21
C GLU A 18 -6.16 -13.55 -5.56
N VAL A 19 -6.58 -12.37 -5.09
CA VAL A 19 -5.71 -11.42 -4.38
C VAL A 19 -5.20 -12.02 -3.07
N GLU A 20 -6.06 -12.67 -2.29
CA GLU A 20 -5.65 -13.32 -1.03
C GLU A 20 -4.62 -14.43 -1.29
N ASN A 21 -4.80 -15.23 -2.33
CA ASN A 21 -3.81 -16.23 -2.73
C ASN A 21 -2.49 -15.60 -3.17
N LEU A 22 -2.54 -14.51 -3.93
CA LEU A 22 -1.36 -13.76 -4.35
C LEU A 22 -0.59 -13.23 -3.13
N VAL A 23 -1.28 -12.62 -2.19
CA VAL A 23 -0.66 -12.09 -0.97
C VAL A 23 0.01 -13.21 -0.18
N ARG A 24 -0.66 -14.34 -0.05
CA ARG A 24 -0.06 -15.50 0.61
C ARG A 24 1.22 -15.97 -0.09
N GLU A 25 1.23 -16.07 -1.40
CA GLU A 25 2.42 -16.45 -2.15
C GLU A 25 3.54 -15.41 -2.03
N ALA A 26 3.20 -14.13 -2.08
CA ALA A 26 4.18 -13.04 -2.04
C ALA A 26 4.89 -12.91 -0.68
N PHE A 27 4.19 -13.21 0.41
CA PHE A 27 4.71 -13.03 1.77
C PHE A 27 5.07 -14.33 2.49
N TRP A 28 4.91 -15.50 1.83
CA TRP A 28 5.23 -16.78 2.45
C TRP A 28 6.70 -16.85 2.82
N ASP A 29 6.98 -17.12 4.11
CA ASP A 29 8.33 -17.20 4.68
C ASP A 29 9.21 -15.95 4.51
N VAL A 30 8.62 -14.79 4.24
CA VAL A 30 9.40 -13.54 4.05
C VAL A 30 9.82 -12.94 5.39
N TYR A 31 8.90 -12.77 6.33
CA TYR A 31 9.17 -12.16 7.64
C TYR A 31 9.17 -13.15 8.79
N ALA A 32 8.47 -14.25 8.65
CA ALA A 32 8.34 -15.32 9.63
C ALA A 32 7.98 -16.61 8.90
N PRO A 33 8.09 -17.79 9.49
CA PRO A 33 7.58 -19.02 8.87
C PRO A 33 6.11 -18.90 8.53
N GLY A 34 5.75 -19.18 7.26
CA GLY A 34 4.42 -18.92 6.75
C GLY A 34 4.15 -17.43 6.52
N CYS A 35 2.90 -17.01 6.58
CA CYS A 35 2.50 -15.59 6.57
C CYS A 35 1.05 -15.45 7.05
N ASP A 36 0.70 -14.24 7.46
CA ASP A 36 -0.69 -13.87 7.85
C ASP A 36 -1.21 -12.62 7.13
N GLU A 37 -0.41 -12.03 6.22
CA GLU A 37 -0.81 -10.84 5.46
C GLU A 37 -2.09 -11.05 4.68
N HIS A 38 -2.31 -12.24 4.13
CA HIS A 38 -3.55 -12.58 3.42
C HIS A 38 -4.78 -12.61 4.35
N LEU A 39 -4.59 -12.94 5.62
CA LEU A 39 -5.65 -12.90 6.63
C LEU A 39 -5.98 -11.45 7.00
N ILE A 40 -4.96 -10.58 7.03
CA ILE A 40 -5.15 -9.14 7.26
C ILE A 40 -6.00 -8.55 6.14
N VAL A 41 -5.69 -8.86 4.89
CA VAL A 41 -6.47 -8.42 3.73
C VAL A 41 -7.93 -8.89 3.85
N HIS A 42 -8.14 -10.16 4.15
CA HIS A 42 -9.47 -10.72 4.32
C HIS A 42 -10.27 -10.00 5.41
N LYS A 43 -9.64 -9.73 6.55
CA LYS A 43 -10.30 -9.07 7.69
C LYS A 43 -10.61 -7.61 7.43
N LEU A 44 -9.79 -6.91 6.64
CA LEU A 44 -9.98 -5.48 6.35
C LEU A 44 -11.12 -5.23 5.36
N ARG A 45 -11.40 -6.16 4.48
CA ARG A 45 -12.48 -6.01 3.50
C ARG A 45 -13.83 -5.93 4.19
N GLY A 46 -14.68 -5.03 3.69
CA GLY A 46 -15.99 -4.79 4.27
C GLY A 46 -15.99 -3.94 5.53
N LYS A 47 -14.83 -3.51 5.99
CA LYS A 47 -14.71 -2.55 7.09
C LYS A 47 -14.72 -1.13 6.57
N ASP A 48 -15.25 -0.19 7.36
CA ASP A 48 -15.31 1.23 7.00
C ASP A 48 -13.92 1.85 6.77
N ALA A 49 -12.90 1.29 7.40
CA ALA A 49 -11.52 1.74 7.22
C ALA A 49 -10.92 1.36 5.85
N CYS A 50 -11.50 0.41 5.13
CA CYS A 50 -10.98 -0.02 3.83
C CYS A 50 -11.34 1.01 2.74
N LEU A 51 -10.33 1.49 2.02
CA LEU A 51 -10.48 2.45 0.92
C LEU A 51 -10.48 1.73 -0.41
N GLY A 52 -11.61 1.13 -0.76
CA GLY A 52 -11.78 0.37 -2.00
C GLY A 52 -11.51 1.18 -3.26
N ASP A 53 -11.77 2.50 -3.24
CA ASP A 53 -11.52 3.36 -4.40
C ASP A 53 -10.04 3.59 -4.70
N LEU A 54 -9.16 3.32 -3.73
CA LEU A 54 -7.71 3.42 -3.91
C LEU A 54 -7.04 2.06 -4.05
N SER A 55 -7.72 0.97 -3.71
CA SER A 55 -7.16 -0.38 -3.75
C SER A 55 -7.19 -0.90 -5.18
N CYS A 56 -6.03 -1.31 -5.68
CA CYS A 56 -5.85 -1.68 -7.08
C CYS A 56 -5.16 -3.03 -7.23
N VAL A 57 -5.32 -3.61 -8.42
CA VAL A 57 -4.63 -4.82 -8.86
C VAL A 57 -3.90 -4.55 -10.16
N ALA A 58 -2.79 -5.25 -10.35
CA ALA A 58 -2.09 -5.33 -11.63
C ALA A 58 -2.45 -6.67 -12.29
N VAL A 59 -2.83 -6.63 -13.55
CA VAL A 59 -3.36 -7.78 -14.30
C VAL A 59 -2.52 -7.99 -15.54
N ASP A 60 -2.07 -9.21 -15.79
CA ASP A 60 -1.30 -9.56 -16.99
C ASP A 60 -2.18 -9.67 -18.23
N GLU A 61 -1.56 -9.96 -19.37
CA GLU A 61 -2.26 -10.11 -20.67
C GLU A 61 -3.28 -11.25 -20.68
N ASN A 62 -3.14 -12.23 -19.79
CA ASN A 62 -4.05 -13.38 -19.68
C ASN A 62 -5.16 -13.19 -18.64
N GLY A 63 -5.24 -12.00 -18.02
CA GLY A 63 -6.23 -11.71 -17.00
C GLY A 63 -5.85 -12.20 -15.60
N ARG A 64 -4.62 -12.69 -15.39
CA ARG A 64 -4.14 -13.11 -14.07
C ARG A 64 -3.71 -11.89 -13.25
N ILE A 65 -4.09 -11.88 -11.99
CA ILE A 65 -3.64 -10.85 -11.06
C ILE A 65 -2.21 -11.17 -10.62
N VAL A 66 -1.29 -10.24 -10.85
CA VAL A 66 0.14 -10.41 -10.59
C VAL A 66 0.67 -9.46 -9.51
N GLY A 67 -0.13 -8.47 -9.12
CA GLY A 67 0.19 -7.55 -8.04
C GLY A 67 -1.06 -6.94 -7.44
N GLN A 68 -0.95 -6.44 -6.21
CA GLN A 68 -2.06 -5.80 -5.52
C GLN A 68 -1.54 -4.77 -4.50
N ILE A 69 -2.37 -3.78 -4.19
CA ILE A 69 -2.15 -2.81 -3.13
C ILE A 69 -3.48 -2.53 -2.43
N LEU A 70 -3.51 -2.59 -1.12
CA LEU A 70 -4.71 -2.34 -0.32
C LEU A 70 -4.55 -1.07 0.50
N TYR A 71 -5.50 -0.16 0.37
CA TYR A 71 -5.52 1.10 1.11
C TYR A 71 -6.53 1.08 2.25
N THR A 72 -6.15 1.72 3.34
CA THR A 72 -7.03 1.93 4.50
C THR A 72 -6.93 3.37 4.98
N LYS A 73 -7.91 3.80 5.78
CA LYS A 73 -7.84 5.06 6.53
C LYS A 73 -6.94 4.88 7.73
N ALA A 74 -6.09 5.84 7.97
CA ALA A 74 -5.33 5.97 9.21
C ALA A 74 -5.66 7.32 9.86
N ARG A 75 -5.53 7.38 11.18
CA ARG A 75 -5.72 8.61 11.94
C ARG A 75 -4.38 9.10 12.43
N ILE A 76 -4.12 10.38 12.19
CA ILE A 76 -2.97 11.08 12.74
C ILE A 76 -3.44 11.97 13.89
N GLU A 77 -2.75 11.88 15.03
CA GLU A 77 -3.00 12.71 16.19
C GLU A 77 -1.76 13.52 16.50
N HIS A 78 -1.93 14.83 16.62
CA HIS A 78 -0.88 15.73 17.10
C HIS A 78 -0.85 15.80 18.64
N PRO A 79 0.32 16.14 19.22
CA PRO A 79 0.41 16.33 20.67
C PRO A 79 -0.55 17.37 21.24
N ASP A 80 -1.04 18.30 20.42
CA ASP A 80 -2.04 19.31 20.79
C ASP A 80 -3.48 18.77 20.79
N GLY A 81 -3.67 17.49 20.49
CA GLY A 81 -4.97 16.84 20.45
C GLY A 81 -5.71 16.93 19.13
N LYS A 82 -5.18 17.64 18.14
CA LYS A 82 -5.77 17.70 16.81
C LYS A 82 -5.61 16.35 16.11
N GLN A 83 -6.70 15.91 15.47
CA GLN A 83 -6.74 14.64 14.72
C GLN A 83 -7.18 14.90 13.30
N TRP A 84 -6.62 14.14 12.35
CA TRP A 84 -7.10 14.13 10.99
C TRP A 84 -6.87 12.76 10.36
N GLU A 85 -7.61 12.49 9.28
CA GLU A 85 -7.50 11.26 8.54
C GLU A 85 -6.44 11.36 7.45
N THR A 86 -5.71 10.27 7.23
CA THR A 86 -4.82 10.09 6.10
C THR A 86 -5.07 8.72 5.48
N ALA A 87 -4.61 8.53 4.27
CA ALA A 87 -4.60 7.21 3.66
C ALA A 87 -3.33 6.46 4.05
N ALA A 88 -3.41 5.14 4.09
CA ALA A 88 -2.28 4.25 4.32
C ALA A 88 -2.44 3.04 3.41
N PHE A 89 -1.35 2.38 3.05
CA PHE A 89 -1.46 1.09 2.38
C PHE A 89 -0.60 0.02 3.03
N ASP A 90 -1.15 -1.15 3.11
CA ASP A 90 -0.53 -2.40 3.52
C ASP A 90 -1.57 -3.52 3.38
N PRO A 91 -1.27 -4.63 2.73
CA PRO A 91 -0.01 -4.95 2.07
C PRO A 91 0.08 -4.42 0.62
N LEU A 92 1.30 -4.32 0.14
CA LEU A 92 1.65 -4.24 -1.28
C LEU A 92 2.30 -5.57 -1.64
N GLY A 93 1.67 -6.36 -2.49
CA GLY A 93 2.14 -7.69 -2.86
C GLY A 93 2.30 -7.86 -4.37
N VAL A 94 3.35 -8.56 -4.76
CA VAL A 94 3.63 -8.93 -6.15
C VAL A 94 3.99 -10.41 -6.18
N LEU A 95 3.42 -11.17 -7.11
CA LEU A 95 3.77 -12.58 -7.27
C LEU A 95 5.29 -12.74 -7.39
N PRO A 96 5.89 -13.78 -6.76
CA PRO A 96 7.34 -13.96 -6.77
C PRO A 96 7.95 -13.91 -8.18
N GLU A 97 7.34 -14.53 -9.17
CA GLU A 97 7.81 -14.54 -10.55
C GLU A 97 7.67 -13.19 -11.28
N TRP A 98 6.92 -12.25 -10.70
CA TRP A 98 6.73 -10.91 -11.23
C TRP A 98 7.50 -9.83 -10.46
N GLN A 99 8.20 -10.19 -9.40
CA GLN A 99 9.02 -9.25 -8.64
C GLN A 99 10.22 -8.77 -9.45
N GLY A 100 10.66 -7.53 -9.21
CA GLY A 100 11.76 -6.93 -9.96
C GLY A 100 11.41 -6.51 -11.39
N ARG A 101 10.11 -6.46 -11.74
CA ARG A 101 9.64 -6.12 -13.09
C ARG A 101 8.82 -4.84 -13.15
N GLY A 102 8.86 -4.06 -12.07
CA GLY A 102 8.20 -2.75 -12.02
C GLY A 102 6.74 -2.76 -11.61
N VAL A 103 6.16 -3.90 -11.26
CA VAL A 103 4.74 -4.00 -10.89
C VAL A 103 4.44 -3.24 -9.62
N GLY A 104 5.23 -3.46 -8.55
CA GLY A 104 5.04 -2.76 -7.28
C GLY A 104 5.16 -1.25 -7.42
N GLY A 105 6.19 -0.78 -8.12
CA GLY A 105 6.40 0.64 -8.37
C GLY A 105 5.26 1.28 -9.16
N ALA A 106 4.75 0.59 -10.16
CA ALA A 106 3.62 1.06 -10.97
C ALA A 106 2.34 1.17 -10.12
N LEU A 107 2.08 0.20 -9.25
CA LEU A 107 0.94 0.23 -8.32
C LEU A 107 1.05 1.42 -7.35
N VAL A 108 2.22 1.65 -6.78
CA VAL A 108 2.43 2.78 -5.86
C VAL A 108 2.19 4.11 -6.57
N ARG A 109 2.81 4.33 -7.73
CA ARG A 109 2.67 5.61 -8.48
C ARG A 109 1.24 5.86 -8.92
N HIS A 110 0.58 4.83 -9.44
CA HIS A 110 -0.82 4.93 -9.90
C HIS A 110 -1.76 5.31 -8.74
N THR A 111 -1.62 4.64 -7.61
CA THR A 111 -2.49 4.87 -6.45
C THR A 111 -2.20 6.17 -5.72
N LEU A 112 -0.94 6.63 -5.69
CA LEU A 112 -0.63 7.97 -5.17
C LEU A 112 -1.30 9.06 -6.00
N GLU A 113 -1.32 8.92 -7.32
CA GLU A 113 -2.03 9.84 -8.21
C GLU A 113 -3.54 9.81 -7.95
N LEU A 114 -4.13 8.63 -7.81
CA LEU A 114 -5.55 8.49 -7.47
C LEU A 114 -5.87 9.15 -6.12
N ALA A 115 -5.05 8.92 -5.12
CA ALA A 115 -5.25 9.49 -3.78
C ALA A 115 -5.19 11.02 -3.80
N GLY A 116 -4.23 11.57 -4.53
CA GLY A 116 -4.12 13.02 -4.69
C GLY A 116 -5.34 13.63 -5.39
N LYS A 117 -5.82 13.00 -6.46
CA LYS A 117 -7.03 13.43 -7.18
C LYS A 117 -8.30 13.30 -6.34
N ALA A 118 -8.35 12.32 -5.45
CA ALA A 118 -9.46 12.13 -4.51
C ALA A 118 -9.46 13.13 -3.34
N GLY A 119 -8.42 13.95 -3.23
CA GLY A 119 -8.31 14.99 -2.20
C GLY A 119 -7.65 14.54 -0.90
N TRP A 120 -7.02 13.37 -0.87
CA TRP A 120 -6.28 12.93 0.31
C TRP A 120 -5.07 13.84 0.53
N ASN A 121 -4.81 14.19 1.78
CA ASN A 121 -3.72 15.08 2.17
C ASN A 121 -2.35 14.40 2.09
N GLY A 122 -2.31 13.11 2.36
CA GLY A 122 -1.07 12.35 2.36
C GLY A 122 -1.30 10.86 2.45
N VAL A 123 -0.21 10.11 2.38
CA VAL A 123 -0.20 8.66 2.57
C VAL A 123 0.87 8.32 3.59
N PHE A 124 0.50 7.49 4.54
CA PHE A 124 1.39 7.01 5.60
C PHE A 124 1.63 5.49 5.41
N ILE A 125 2.88 5.06 5.58
CA ILE A 125 3.24 3.65 5.47
C ILE A 125 4.30 3.26 6.50
N THR A 126 4.39 1.97 6.75
CA THR A 126 5.55 1.34 7.38
C THR A 126 6.24 0.49 6.31
N GLY A 127 7.51 0.76 6.03
CA GLY A 127 8.22 0.04 4.98
C GLY A 127 9.69 0.39 4.88
N ASN A 128 10.36 -0.22 3.91
CA ASN A 128 11.79 -0.04 3.71
C ASN A 128 12.08 1.34 3.08
N PRO A 129 12.81 2.24 3.79
CA PRO A 129 13.13 3.55 3.25
C PRO A 129 13.89 3.51 1.93
N LYS A 130 14.79 2.55 1.75
CA LYS A 130 15.57 2.40 0.52
C LYS A 130 14.68 2.15 -0.71
N TYR A 131 13.55 1.48 -0.51
CA TYR A 131 12.59 1.24 -1.58
C TYR A 131 11.66 2.43 -1.80
N TYR A 132 11.06 2.95 -0.71
CA TYR A 132 9.98 3.94 -0.82
C TYR A 132 10.46 5.37 -1.08
N HIS A 133 11.73 5.71 -0.81
CA HIS A 133 12.28 7.03 -1.16
C HIS A 133 12.12 7.36 -2.64
N ARG A 134 12.18 6.37 -3.52
CA ARG A 134 12.04 6.56 -4.97
C ARG A 134 10.70 7.14 -5.39
N PHE A 135 9.67 7.01 -4.56
CA PHE A 135 8.32 7.52 -4.82
C PHE A 135 8.07 8.88 -4.17
N GLY A 136 9.04 9.43 -3.44
CA GLY A 136 8.90 10.69 -2.73
C GLY A 136 8.54 10.56 -1.25
N PHE A 137 8.43 9.34 -0.72
CA PHE A 137 8.24 9.13 0.71
C PHE A 137 9.46 9.58 1.50
N LYS A 138 9.20 10.23 2.63
CA LYS A 138 10.21 10.70 3.59
C LYS A 138 9.92 10.11 4.96
N SER A 139 10.88 10.18 5.87
CA SER A 139 10.63 9.78 7.26
C SER A 139 9.42 10.56 7.81
N ALA A 140 8.52 9.84 8.47
CA ALA A 140 7.34 10.44 9.10
C ALA A 140 7.73 11.50 10.13
N GLN A 141 8.90 11.38 10.76
CA GLN A 141 9.42 12.36 11.72
C GLN A 141 9.63 13.74 11.09
N GLU A 142 9.92 13.83 9.78
CA GLU A 142 10.05 15.12 9.09
C GLU A 142 8.73 15.90 9.06
N PHE A 143 7.60 15.21 9.23
CA PHE A 143 6.26 15.82 9.30
C PHE A 143 5.73 15.92 10.74
N GLY A 144 6.56 15.57 11.74
CA GLY A 144 6.12 15.54 13.14
C GLY A 144 5.16 14.42 13.48
N VAL A 145 5.13 13.35 12.68
CA VAL A 145 4.20 12.22 12.80
C VAL A 145 4.94 10.99 13.32
N GLN A 146 4.31 10.27 14.24
CA GLN A 146 4.82 9.02 14.77
C GLN A 146 3.66 8.04 14.94
N ILE A 147 3.88 6.77 14.58
CA ILE A 147 2.93 5.70 14.91
C ILE A 147 3.23 5.22 16.33
N GLU A 148 2.20 5.14 17.16
CA GLU A 148 2.31 4.46 18.45
C GLU A 148 2.60 2.96 18.21
N ASP A 149 3.34 2.37 19.14
CA ASP A 149 3.68 0.94 19.15
C ASP A 149 4.67 0.46 18.07
N VAL A 150 5.24 1.36 17.26
CA VAL A 150 6.33 0.98 16.35
C VAL A 150 7.66 1.38 16.95
N THR A 151 8.49 0.38 17.20
CA THR A 151 9.79 0.56 17.86
C THR A 151 10.90 1.05 16.93
N GLU A 152 10.68 1.01 15.62
CA GLU A 152 11.65 1.39 14.61
C GLU A 152 11.17 2.63 13.84
N PRO A 153 11.52 3.86 14.31
CA PRO A 153 11.05 5.10 13.67
C PRO A 153 11.47 5.23 12.20
N GLU A 154 12.58 4.65 11.82
CA GLU A 154 13.13 4.75 10.47
C GLU A 154 12.27 4.06 9.40
N VAL A 155 11.42 3.10 9.77
CA VAL A 155 10.52 2.43 8.83
C VAL A 155 9.17 3.15 8.69
N GLN A 156 8.92 4.18 9.49
CA GLN A 156 7.72 5.01 9.39
C GLN A 156 7.94 6.09 8.35
N MET A 157 7.15 6.06 7.29
CA MET A 157 7.30 6.96 6.15
C MET A 157 5.99 7.61 5.78
N ALA A 158 6.08 8.81 5.22
CA ALA A 158 4.92 9.54 4.75
C ALA A 158 5.24 10.35 3.49
N ILE A 159 4.20 10.66 2.73
CA ILE A 159 4.28 11.57 1.59
C ILE A 159 3.09 12.54 1.64
N GLU A 160 3.36 13.82 1.42
CA GLU A 160 2.31 14.82 1.24
C GLU A 160 1.79 14.78 -0.18
N LEU A 161 0.48 14.77 -0.35
CA LEU A 161 -0.18 14.82 -1.65
C LEU A 161 -0.75 16.20 -1.96
N GLN A 162 -0.90 17.03 -0.93
CA GLN A 162 -1.32 18.42 -1.03
C GLN A 162 -0.30 19.29 -0.30
N PRO A 163 -0.12 20.57 -0.66
CA PRO A 163 0.78 21.46 0.08
C PRO A 163 0.40 21.50 1.58
N ASN A 164 1.39 21.23 2.43
CA ASN A 164 1.22 21.18 3.89
C ASN A 164 0.14 20.19 4.34
N GLY A 165 0.00 19.05 3.66
CA GLY A 165 -1.03 18.05 3.92
C GLY A 165 -0.84 17.25 5.22
N LEU A 166 0.39 17.21 5.74
CA LEU A 166 0.71 16.46 6.97
C LEU A 166 1.27 17.34 8.07
#